data_036bc0e68680bc8075f9ef1f8db2aa2a
#
_entry.id   036bc0e68680bc8075f9ef1f8db2aa2a
#
_cell.length_a   1.000
_cell.length_b   1.000
_cell.length_c   1.000
_cell.angle_alpha   90.00
_cell.angle_beta   90.00
_cell.angle_gamma   90.00
#
_symmetry.space_group_name_H-M   'P 1'
#
loop_
_entity.id
_entity.type
_entity.pdbx_description
1 polymer ?
#
loop_
_entity_poly.entity_id
_entity_poly.type
_entity_poly.pdbx_seq_one_letter_code
_entity_poly.pdbx_strand_id
1 'polypeptide(L)'
;NYLFNKENYEESRDGEVKEILDINTIITNPYRRCVGGYGRNINVFFLMAEAIWIALGRKDVEFLSIFNKNMEKYSDDGKCFHAPYGYRLRHWGIQSENEFKTAGMEKSIGMDQVINAIRLLSENPNSRQVVMSIWNPEFDLGFITKDIPCNDLVMFKIRDGKLITTIANRSNDLHLGLPTNIFQFSFLTTLLRFPAGFLHSLYLVCYPLPAFSPAFMLPLRKPSRSTVT
;
A
#
# COMPACT_ATOMS: atom_id res chain seq x y z
N ASN A 1 14.48 5.53 -21.52
CA ASN A 1 13.85 6.74 -22.11
C ASN A 1 12.37 6.58 -22.46
N TYR A 2 11.72 5.51 -21.97
CA TYR A 2 10.32 5.25 -22.18
C TYR A 2 9.42 6.36 -21.57
N LEU A 3 9.80 6.87 -20.39
CA LEU A 3 9.08 7.93 -19.69
C LEU A 3 9.01 9.28 -20.40
N PHE A 4 9.87 9.51 -21.39
CA PHE A 4 9.97 10.81 -22.06
C PHE A 4 9.35 10.82 -23.47
N ASN A 5 8.71 9.72 -23.86
CA ASN A 5 8.00 9.67 -25.11
C ASN A 5 6.63 10.38 -24.97
N LYS A 6 6.28 11.27 -25.87
CA LYS A 6 5.03 12.06 -25.82
C LYS A 6 3.75 11.21 -25.94
N GLU A 7 3.89 9.96 -26.39
CA GLU A 7 2.78 9.04 -26.63
C GLU A 7 2.27 8.31 -25.37
N ASN A 8 2.93 8.49 -24.20
CA ASN A 8 2.61 7.76 -22.97
C ASN A 8 1.92 8.65 -21.92
N TYR A 9 1.04 9.53 -22.37
CA TYR A 9 0.21 10.33 -21.46
C TYR A 9 -1.17 9.70 -21.34
N GLU A 10 -1.58 9.50 -20.09
CA GLU A 10 -2.90 9.00 -19.72
C GLU A 10 -3.62 10.03 -18.85
N GLU A 11 -4.94 10.05 -18.92
CA GLU A 11 -5.74 10.87 -18.02
C GLU A 11 -5.88 10.20 -16.67
N SER A 12 -5.59 10.94 -15.61
CA SER A 12 -5.82 10.52 -14.23
C SER A 12 -6.75 11.49 -13.51
N ARG A 13 -7.17 11.10 -12.33
CA ARG A 13 -7.96 11.96 -11.43
C ARG A 13 -7.28 13.32 -11.13
N ASP A 14 -5.95 13.35 -11.11
CA ASP A 14 -5.15 14.53 -10.81
C ASP A 14 -4.61 15.22 -12.08
N GLY A 15 -5.12 14.86 -13.26
CA GLY A 15 -4.74 15.39 -14.57
C GLY A 15 -3.90 14.43 -15.40
N GLU A 16 -3.24 14.96 -16.40
CA GLU A 16 -2.41 14.21 -17.34
C GLU A 16 -1.15 13.67 -16.67
N VAL A 17 -0.93 12.37 -16.75
CA VAL A 17 0.22 11.67 -16.15
C VAL A 17 0.98 10.86 -17.20
N LYS A 18 2.26 10.60 -16.92
CA LYS A 18 3.02 9.59 -17.68
C LYS A 18 2.97 8.26 -16.96
N GLU A 19 2.64 7.23 -17.70
CA GLU A 19 2.53 5.88 -17.20
C GLU A 19 3.66 4.99 -17.73
N ILE A 20 4.16 4.10 -16.87
CA ILE A 20 4.99 2.96 -17.24
C ILE A 20 4.35 1.71 -16.68
N LEU A 21 4.15 0.74 -17.55
CA LEU A 21 3.59 -0.56 -17.18
C LEU A 21 4.68 -1.54 -16.75
N ASP A 22 4.30 -2.52 -15.94
CA ASP A 22 5.12 -3.70 -15.60
C ASP A 22 6.49 -3.39 -14.95
N ILE A 23 6.53 -2.41 -14.03
CA ILE A 23 7.76 -2.10 -13.29
C ILE A 23 7.89 -2.97 -12.04
N ASN A 24 9.06 -3.61 -11.91
CA ASN A 24 9.47 -4.28 -10.69
C ASN A 24 10.46 -3.43 -9.92
N THR A 25 10.18 -3.18 -8.64
CA THR A 25 11.09 -2.48 -7.73
C THR A 25 11.58 -3.45 -6.66
N ILE A 26 12.89 -3.60 -6.54
CA ILE A 26 13.52 -4.49 -5.55
C ILE A 26 14.24 -3.66 -4.50
N ILE A 27 13.85 -3.81 -3.24
CA ILE A 27 14.49 -3.18 -2.08
C ILE A 27 15.37 -4.22 -1.40
N THR A 28 16.66 -4.11 -1.59
CA THR A 28 17.65 -5.07 -1.04
C THR A 28 17.97 -4.82 0.43
N ASN A 29 17.74 -3.60 0.92
CA ASN A 29 17.96 -3.23 2.30
C ASN A 29 16.77 -2.43 2.87
N PRO A 30 15.79 -3.08 3.47
CA PRO A 30 14.57 -2.44 3.98
C PRO A 30 14.78 -1.60 5.26
N TYR A 31 15.97 -1.64 5.84
CA TYR A 31 16.33 -0.71 6.91
C TYR A 31 16.65 0.69 6.35
N ARG A 32 17.05 0.78 5.08
CA ARG A 32 17.21 2.04 4.34
C ARG A 32 15.91 2.44 3.65
N ARG A 33 14.82 2.47 4.42
CA ARG A 33 13.46 2.66 3.93
C ARG A 33 13.07 4.11 3.64
N CYS A 34 13.82 5.08 4.14
CA CYS A 34 13.59 6.48 3.82
C CYS A 34 14.20 6.81 2.46
N VAL A 35 13.36 6.91 1.45
CA VAL A 35 13.78 7.29 0.09
C VAL A 35 13.85 8.81 0.02
N GLY A 36 14.87 9.38 0.66
CA GLY A 36 15.20 10.79 0.61
C GLY A 36 16.12 11.09 -0.57
N GLY A 37 16.13 12.32 -1.03
CA GLY A 37 17.02 12.81 -2.08
C GLY A 37 16.86 14.30 -2.28
N TYR A 38 17.77 14.87 -3.06
CA TYR A 38 17.73 16.30 -3.38
C TYR A 38 16.39 16.66 -4.04
N GLY A 39 15.69 17.63 -3.46
CA GLY A 39 14.38 18.10 -3.96
C GLY A 39 13.17 17.30 -3.47
N ARG A 40 13.32 16.22 -2.66
CA ARG A 40 12.21 15.52 -2.03
C ARG A 40 11.99 16.06 -0.62
N ASN A 41 10.89 16.75 -0.42
CA ASN A 41 10.46 17.21 0.91
C ASN A 41 9.59 16.10 1.57
N ILE A 42 10.25 15.06 2.08
CA ILE A 42 9.56 13.93 2.71
C ILE A 42 9.29 14.24 4.17
N ASN A 43 8.03 14.18 4.56
CA ASN A 43 7.62 14.25 5.96
C ASN A 43 7.84 12.89 6.65
N VAL A 44 9.02 12.71 7.27
CA VAL A 44 9.41 11.45 7.93
C VAL A 44 8.48 11.13 9.11
N PHE A 45 7.97 12.14 9.80
CA PHE A 45 7.01 11.95 10.91
C PHE A 45 5.69 11.40 10.39
N PHE A 46 5.22 11.87 9.25
CA PHE A 46 4.04 11.31 8.59
C PHE A 46 4.27 9.86 8.17
N LEU A 47 5.40 9.54 7.54
CA LEU A 47 5.74 8.16 7.15
C LEU A 47 5.70 7.21 8.36
N MET A 48 6.29 7.64 9.48
CA MET A 48 6.28 6.85 10.73
C MET A 48 4.88 6.69 11.30
N ALA A 49 4.12 7.79 11.37
CA ALA A 49 2.75 7.78 11.87
C ALA A 49 1.86 6.85 11.04
N GLU A 50 1.97 6.91 9.71
CA GLU A 50 1.19 6.07 8.80
C GLU A 50 1.59 4.59 8.90
N ALA A 51 2.90 4.29 9.03
CA ALA A 51 3.36 2.92 9.24
C ALA A 51 2.83 2.32 10.57
N ILE A 52 2.79 3.12 11.64
CA ILE A 52 2.19 2.73 12.92
C ILE A 52 0.68 2.56 12.79
N TRP A 53 0.01 3.48 12.11
CA TRP A 53 -1.43 3.44 11.84
C TRP A 53 -1.84 2.16 11.08
N ILE A 54 -1.06 1.78 10.06
CA ILE A 54 -1.23 0.50 9.34
C ILE A 54 -1.01 -0.69 10.28
N ALA A 55 0.08 -0.70 11.05
CA ALA A 55 0.41 -1.82 11.94
C ALA A 55 -0.65 -2.05 13.04
N LEU A 56 -1.27 -0.96 13.51
CA LEU A 56 -2.35 -1.00 14.51
C LEU A 56 -3.72 -1.33 13.91
N GLY A 57 -3.85 -1.43 12.59
CA GLY A 57 -5.12 -1.73 11.94
C GLY A 57 -6.15 -0.59 12.07
N ARG A 58 -5.70 0.65 12.11
CA ARG A 58 -6.59 1.82 12.20
C ARG A 58 -7.22 2.15 10.86
N LYS A 59 -8.34 2.88 10.89
CA LYS A 59 -9.07 3.35 9.70
C LYS A 59 -9.44 4.83 9.75
N ASP A 60 -9.22 5.47 10.88
CA ASP A 60 -9.61 6.86 11.15
C ASP A 60 -8.71 7.87 10.43
N VAL A 61 -9.31 8.95 9.99
CA VAL A 61 -8.64 10.09 9.33
C VAL A 61 -7.94 10.97 10.35
N GLU A 62 -8.53 11.14 11.53
CA GLU A 62 -8.10 12.06 12.57
C GLU A 62 -6.61 11.91 12.92
N PHE A 63 -6.16 10.68 13.17
CA PHE A 63 -4.78 10.42 13.55
C PHE A 63 -3.78 10.86 12.46
N LEU A 64 -4.05 10.52 11.20
CA LEU A 64 -3.14 10.88 10.10
C LEU A 64 -3.15 12.38 9.78
N SER A 65 -4.29 13.05 9.98
CA SER A 65 -4.46 14.48 9.75
C SER A 65 -3.62 15.34 10.69
N ILE A 66 -3.25 14.83 11.87
CA ILE A 66 -2.31 15.50 12.79
C ILE A 66 -0.94 15.71 12.11
N PHE A 67 -0.50 14.75 11.33
CA PHE A 67 0.82 14.78 10.66
C PHE A 67 0.75 15.32 9.23
N ASN A 68 -0.41 15.17 8.58
CA ASN A 68 -0.66 15.64 7.22
C ASN A 68 -2.14 15.93 6.99
N LYS A 69 -2.53 17.20 7.04
CA LYS A 69 -3.93 17.65 6.82
C LYS A 69 -4.50 17.25 5.45
N ASN A 70 -3.65 17.02 4.45
CA ASN A 70 -4.13 16.59 3.14
C ASN A 70 -4.79 15.21 3.15
N MET A 71 -4.63 14.43 4.21
CA MET A 71 -5.26 13.10 4.34
C MET A 71 -6.79 13.19 4.36
N GLU A 72 -7.35 14.27 4.87
CA GLU A 72 -8.81 14.51 4.87
C GLU A 72 -9.43 14.47 3.46
N LYS A 73 -8.67 14.84 2.43
CA LYS A 73 -9.13 14.86 1.04
C LYS A 73 -9.45 13.47 0.48
N TYR A 74 -8.84 12.43 1.05
CA TYR A 74 -8.98 11.05 0.60
C TYR A 74 -10.10 10.30 1.32
N SER A 75 -10.78 10.92 2.27
CA SER A 75 -11.95 10.35 2.94
C SER A 75 -13.24 10.89 2.36
N ASP A 76 -14.24 10.02 2.19
CA ASP A 76 -15.57 10.42 1.70
C ASP A 76 -16.42 11.07 2.78
N ASP A 77 -16.31 10.61 4.03
CA ASP A 77 -17.07 11.06 5.19
C ASP A 77 -16.29 11.96 6.16
N GLY A 78 -14.98 12.15 5.91
CA GLY A 78 -14.08 12.90 6.77
C GLY A 78 -13.70 12.18 8.08
N LYS A 79 -14.16 10.96 8.30
CA LYS A 79 -13.94 10.18 9.53
C LYS A 79 -13.08 8.96 9.31
N CYS A 80 -13.38 8.19 8.27
CA CYS A 80 -12.69 6.94 7.96
C CYS A 80 -12.25 6.91 6.49
N PHE A 81 -11.20 6.17 6.22
CA PHE A 81 -10.83 5.80 4.85
C PHE A 81 -11.67 4.60 4.39
N HIS A 82 -11.93 4.53 3.08
CA HIS A 82 -12.65 3.41 2.47
C HIS A 82 -11.83 2.12 2.48
N ALA A 83 -10.55 2.23 2.12
CA ALA A 83 -9.66 1.08 1.96
C ALA A 83 -8.37 1.16 2.80
N PRO A 84 -8.47 1.38 4.12
CA PRO A 84 -7.31 1.51 4.98
C PRO A 84 -6.57 0.18 5.06
N TYR A 85 -5.34 0.13 4.52
CA TYR A 85 -4.56 -1.10 4.38
C TYR A 85 -4.42 -1.86 5.69
N GLY A 86 -4.06 -1.17 6.76
CA GLY A 86 -3.89 -1.78 8.07
C GLY A 86 -5.17 -2.40 8.62
N TYR A 87 -6.29 -1.70 8.47
CA TYR A 87 -7.58 -2.21 8.92
C TYR A 87 -7.96 -3.49 8.17
N ARG A 88 -7.79 -3.52 6.85
CA ARG A 88 -8.05 -4.70 6.04
C ARG A 88 -7.11 -5.86 6.37
N LEU A 89 -5.86 -5.58 6.71
CA LEU A 89 -4.89 -6.60 7.13
C LEU A 89 -5.21 -7.19 8.52
N ARG A 90 -5.76 -6.37 9.44
CA ARG A 90 -5.99 -6.76 10.84
C ARG A 90 -7.44 -7.17 11.13
N HIS A 91 -8.39 -6.74 10.29
CA HIS A 91 -9.82 -6.90 10.52
C HIS A 91 -10.56 -7.34 9.25
N TRP A 92 -9.97 -8.29 8.51
CA TRP A 92 -10.54 -8.76 7.25
C TRP A 92 -11.91 -9.41 7.46
N GLY A 93 -12.89 -9.01 6.64
CA GLY A 93 -14.26 -9.51 6.72
C GLY A 93 -15.12 -8.88 7.82
N ILE A 94 -14.61 -7.92 8.60
CA ILE A 94 -15.43 -7.09 9.47
C ILE A 94 -16.00 -5.95 8.63
N GLN A 95 -17.25 -6.12 8.23
CA GLN A 95 -18.05 -5.05 7.64
C GLN A 95 -18.67 -4.19 8.75
N SER A 96 -19.19 -3.02 8.40
CA SER A 96 -19.85 -2.15 9.39
C SER A 96 -21.04 -2.89 10.03
N GLU A 97 -21.29 -2.68 11.33
CA GLU A 97 -22.38 -3.35 12.06
C GLU A 97 -23.76 -3.14 11.40
N ASN A 98 -23.94 -2.10 10.60
CA ASN A 98 -25.18 -1.78 9.93
C ASN A 98 -25.45 -2.65 8.69
N GLU A 99 -24.42 -3.09 7.97
CA GLU A 99 -24.54 -3.92 6.76
C GLU A 99 -24.94 -5.36 7.10
N PHE A 100 -24.46 -5.91 8.22
CA PHE A 100 -24.82 -7.25 8.69
C PHE A 100 -26.29 -7.38 9.08
N LYS A 101 -26.87 -6.34 9.70
CA LYS A 101 -28.27 -6.33 10.10
C LYS A 101 -29.23 -6.39 8.91
N THR A 102 -28.82 -5.87 7.77
CA THR A 102 -29.65 -5.82 6.55
C THR A 102 -29.59 -7.14 5.77
N ALA A 103 -28.49 -7.89 5.87
CA ALA A 103 -28.30 -9.13 5.13
C ALA A 103 -28.69 -10.42 5.90
N GLY A 104 -29.11 -10.32 7.17
CA GLY A 104 -29.49 -11.48 7.99
C GLY A 104 -28.35 -12.48 8.25
N MET A 105 -27.10 -12.04 8.08
CA MET A 105 -25.91 -12.85 8.28
C MET A 105 -25.44 -12.80 9.74
N GLU A 106 -24.94 -13.91 10.26
CA GLU A 106 -24.29 -13.93 11.56
C GLU A 106 -23.01 -13.06 11.51
N LYS A 107 -22.74 -12.35 12.60
CA LYS A 107 -21.58 -11.45 12.74
C LYS A 107 -20.28 -12.19 12.41
N SER A 108 -19.66 -11.86 11.29
CA SER A 108 -18.34 -12.40 10.98
C SER A 108 -17.34 -11.91 12.03
N ILE A 109 -16.64 -12.87 12.66
CA ILE A 109 -15.60 -12.59 13.65
C ILE A 109 -14.34 -12.09 12.93
N GLY A 110 -14.35 -11.49 11.83
CA GLY A 110 -13.20 -10.98 11.12
C GLY A 110 -11.89 -11.79 11.29
N MET A 111 -11.00 -11.71 10.36
CA MET A 111 -9.72 -12.41 10.40
C MET A 111 -8.56 -11.41 10.51
N ASP A 112 -7.68 -11.58 11.51
CA ASP A 112 -6.39 -10.91 11.54
C ASP A 112 -5.40 -11.67 10.64
N GLN A 113 -5.24 -11.18 9.41
CA GLN A 113 -4.35 -11.78 8.43
C GLN A 113 -2.89 -11.73 8.89
N VAL A 114 -2.49 -10.70 9.63
CA VAL A 114 -1.12 -10.51 10.14
C VAL A 114 -0.78 -11.59 11.17
N ILE A 115 -1.66 -11.83 12.13
CA ILE A 115 -1.47 -12.89 13.14
C ILE A 115 -1.42 -14.27 12.48
N ASN A 116 -2.31 -14.53 11.52
CA ASN A 116 -2.31 -15.79 10.79
C ASN A 116 -1.05 -15.98 9.93
N ALA A 117 -0.55 -14.92 9.31
CA ALA A 117 0.71 -14.95 8.56
C ALA A 117 1.90 -15.30 9.46
N ILE A 118 2.00 -14.67 10.65
CA ILE A 118 3.04 -14.97 11.64
C ILE A 118 2.96 -16.43 12.08
N ARG A 119 1.76 -16.90 12.46
CA ARG A 119 1.55 -18.28 12.88
C ARG A 119 1.97 -19.28 11.81
N LEU A 120 1.50 -19.10 10.57
CA LEU A 120 1.83 -19.98 9.46
C LEU A 120 3.33 -20.00 9.12
N LEU A 121 4.02 -18.84 9.16
CA LEU A 121 5.46 -18.78 8.96
C LEU A 121 6.24 -19.45 10.09
N SER A 122 5.73 -19.39 11.33
CA SER A 122 6.36 -20.03 12.48
C SER A 122 6.19 -21.56 12.45
N GLU A 123 5.00 -22.04 12.09
CA GLU A 123 4.68 -23.46 12.01
C GLU A 123 5.30 -24.12 10.77
N ASN A 124 5.31 -23.42 9.65
CA ASN A 124 5.84 -23.92 8.38
C ASN A 124 6.63 -22.81 7.64
N PRO A 125 7.93 -22.63 7.93
CA PRO A 125 8.77 -21.63 7.28
C PRO A 125 8.87 -21.76 5.75
N ASN A 126 8.64 -22.94 5.21
CA ASN A 126 8.67 -23.22 3.77
C ASN A 126 7.34 -22.95 3.07
N SER A 127 6.31 -22.56 3.80
CA SER A 127 4.97 -22.29 3.26
C SER A 127 5.02 -21.32 2.07
N ARG A 128 4.13 -21.57 1.11
CA ARG A 128 3.86 -20.70 -0.05
C ARG A 128 2.46 -20.08 0.02
N GLN A 129 1.75 -20.29 1.14
CA GLN A 129 0.35 -19.89 1.32
C GLN A 129 0.20 -18.57 2.08
N VAL A 130 1.31 -17.92 2.46
CA VAL A 130 1.26 -16.68 3.25
C VAL A 130 0.99 -15.51 2.33
N VAL A 131 -0.29 -15.29 2.08
CA VAL A 131 -0.84 -14.23 1.24
C VAL A 131 -1.87 -13.46 2.06
N MET A 132 -1.72 -12.14 2.12
CA MET A 132 -2.66 -11.24 2.77
C MET A 132 -3.28 -10.34 1.70
N SER A 133 -4.60 -10.22 1.68
CA SER A 133 -5.34 -9.39 0.72
C SER A 133 -5.62 -8.01 1.30
N ILE A 134 -5.41 -6.99 0.48
CA ILE A 134 -5.85 -5.62 0.74
C ILE A 134 -7.04 -5.30 -0.18
N TRP A 135 -6.91 -5.65 -1.47
CA TRP A 135 -7.99 -5.51 -2.44
C TRP A 135 -9.16 -6.43 -2.10
N ASN A 136 -10.35 -5.84 -2.03
CA ASN A 136 -11.61 -6.58 -1.87
C ASN A 136 -12.51 -6.26 -3.06
N PRO A 137 -12.70 -7.20 -4.02
CA PRO A 137 -13.48 -6.93 -5.21
C PRO A 137 -14.95 -6.59 -4.93
N GLU A 138 -15.50 -7.00 -3.81
CA GLU A 138 -16.86 -6.67 -3.40
C GLU A 138 -17.04 -5.18 -3.09
N PHE A 139 -15.97 -4.51 -2.61
CA PHE A 139 -16.01 -3.12 -2.17
C PHE A 139 -15.18 -2.16 -3.05
N ASP A 140 -14.29 -2.70 -3.88
CA ASP A 140 -13.36 -1.87 -4.63
C ASP A 140 -13.61 -1.88 -6.13
N LEU A 141 -14.13 -3.02 -6.66
CA LEU A 141 -14.34 -3.16 -8.09
C LEU A 141 -15.60 -2.40 -8.54
N GLY A 142 -15.39 -1.32 -9.28
CA GLY A 142 -16.49 -0.49 -9.81
C GLY A 142 -17.07 0.51 -8.83
N PHE A 143 -16.54 0.60 -7.61
CA PHE A 143 -16.95 1.63 -6.65
C PHE A 143 -16.29 2.98 -6.94
N ILE A 144 -17.05 4.04 -6.72
CA ILE A 144 -16.57 5.42 -6.86
C ILE A 144 -16.35 5.98 -5.46
N THR A 145 -15.12 5.90 -4.99
CA THR A 145 -14.68 6.47 -3.72
C THR A 145 -13.38 7.24 -3.90
N LYS A 146 -13.03 8.07 -2.92
CA LYS A 146 -11.77 8.83 -2.93
C LYS A 146 -10.55 7.96 -2.60
N ASP A 147 -10.76 6.81 -1.97
CA ASP A 147 -9.71 5.93 -1.44
C ASP A 147 -9.89 4.49 -1.95
N ILE A 148 -9.57 4.25 -3.22
CA ILE A 148 -9.47 2.90 -3.77
C ILE A 148 -8.03 2.39 -3.57
N PRO A 149 -7.81 1.19 -3.00
CA PRO A 149 -6.48 0.72 -2.65
C PRO A 149 -5.60 0.55 -3.91
N CYS A 150 -4.39 1.08 -3.84
CA CYS A 150 -3.37 0.90 -4.89
C CYS A 150 -2.58 -0.39 -4.70
N ASN A 151 -2.47 -0.86 -3.46
CA ASN A 151 -1.84 -2.12 -3.12
C ASN A 151 -2.90 -3.21 -3.05
N ASP A 152 -2.69 -4.32 -3.76
CA ASP A 152 -3.69 -5.37 -3.91
C ASP A 152 -3.50 -6.48 -2.89
N LEU A 153 -2.26 -6.96 -2.75
CA LEU A 153 -1.92 -8.03 -1.82
C LEU A 153 -0.47 -7.96 -1.35
N VAL A 154 -0.21 -8.62 -0.22
CA VAL A 154 1.13 -8.78 0.36
C VAL A 154 1.40 -10.26 0.56
N MET A 155 2.51 -10.75 0.03
CA MET A 155 2.94 -12.15 0.16
C MET A 155 4.25 -12.23 0.93
N PHE A 156 4.37 -13.27 1.76
CA PHE A 156 5.60 -13.55 2.49
C PHE A 156 6.13 -14.95 2.18
N LYS A 157 7.43 -15.04 2.03
CA LYS A 157 8.15 -16.31 1.88
C LYS A 157 9.45 -16.26 2.66
N ILE A 158 9.84 -17.40 3.24
CA ILE A 158 11.17 -17.54 3.83
C ILE A 158 11.99 -18.41 2.90
N ARG A 159 13.15 -17.90 2.47
CA ARG A 159 14.12 -18.65 1.67
C ARG A 159 15.53 -18.28 2.15
N ASP A 160 16.37 -19.27 2.33
CA ASP A 160 17.75 -19.10 2.80
C ASP A 160 17.84 -18.28 4.10
N GLY A 161 16.91 -18.52 5.05
CA GLY A 161 16.82 -17.80 6.31
C GLY A 161 16.40 -16.33 6.20
N LYS A 162 15.90 -15.91 5.02
CA LYS A 162 15.50 -14.52 4.74
C LYS A 162 14.00 -14.44 4.54
N LEU A 163 13.37 -13.46 5.19
CA LEU A 163 11.98 -13.12 4.93
C LEU A 163 11.91 -12.25 3.68
N ILE A 164 11.24 -12.75 2.66
CA ILE A 164 10.98 -12.06 1.39
C ILE A 164 9.54 -11.59 1.42
N THR A 165 9.34 -10.29 1.25
CA THR A 165 8.02 -9.68 1.13
C THR A 165 7.79 -9.24 -0.31
N THR A 166 6.68 -9.63 -0.86
CA THR A 166 6.23 -9.25 -2.20
C THR A 166 4.93 -8.50 -2.08
N ILE A 167 4.84 -7.33 -2.73
CA ILE A 167 3.62 -6.52 -2.78
C ILE A 167 3.20 -6.41 -4.23
N ALA A 168 1.95 -6.76 -4.50
CA ALA A 168 1.33 -6.48 -5.78
C ALA A 168 0.55 -5.18 -5.69
N ASN A 169 0.72 -4.35 -6.71
CA ASN A 169 0.09 -3.05 -6.83
C ASN A 169 -0.60 -2.95 -8.19
N ARG A 170 -1.87 -2.54 -8.22
CA ARG A 170 -2.55 -2.20 -9.48
C ARG A 170 -2.11 -0.83 -10.01
N SER A 171 -1.61 0.04 -9.13
CA SER A 171 -1.14 1.40 -9.45
C SER A 171 -0.16 1.86 -8.37
N ASN A 172 0.81 2.69 -8.74
CA ASN A 172 1.72 3.30 -7.76
C ASN A 172 2.25 4.64 -8.28
N ASP A 173 2.05 5.70 -7.53
CA ASP A 173 2.67 6.99 -7.80
C ASP A 173 4.17 6.91 -7.50
N LEU A 174 5.00 7.17 -8.50
CA LEU A 174 6.46 7.09 -8.36
C LEU A 174 7.03 8.19 -7.45
N HIS A 175 6.36 9.32 -7.34
CA HIS A 175 6.86 10.48 -6.60
C HIS A 175 6.49 10.44 -5.11
N LEU A 176 5.22 10.22 -4.79
CA LEU A 176 4.70 10.22 -3.43
C LEU A 176 4.41 8.80 -2.93
N GLY A 177 3.74 7.98 -3.74
CA GLY A 177 3.25 6.67 -3.34
C GLY A 177 4.36 5.65 -3.14
N LEU A 178 5.26 5.48 -4.10
CA LEU A 178 6.32 4.47 -4.02
C LEU A 178 7.25 4.67 -2.81
N PRO A 179 7.78 5.88 -2.51
CA PRO A 179 8.60 6.10 -1.32
C PRO A 179 7.86 5.80 -0.02
N THR A 180 6.58 6.16 0.03
CA THR A 180 5.70 5.92 1.18
C THR A 180 5.45 4.41 1.35
N ASN A 181 5.10 3.71 0.29
CA ASN A 181 4.90 2.26 0.29
C ASN A 181 6.18 1.50 0.69
N ILE A 182 7.34 1.92 0.20
CA ILE A 182 8.63 1.33 0.60
C ILE A 182 8.81 1.45 2.12
N PHE A 183 8.52 2.62 2.69
CA PHE A 183 8.64 2.81 4.13
C PHE A 183 7.66 1.92 4.90
N GLN A 184 6.38 1.96 4.56
CA GLN A 184 5.30 1.26 5.26
C GLN A 184 5.49 -0.26 5.23
N PHE A 185 5.71 -0.84 4.06
CA PHE A 185 5.83 -2.29 3.93
C PHE A 185 7.18 -2.82 4.43
N SER A 186 8.25 -2.03 4.34
CA SER A 186 9.51 -2.38 5.02
C SER A 186 9.35 -2.37 6.53
N PHE A 187 8.59 -1.43 7.08
CA PHE A 187 8.28 -1.37 8.50
C PHE A 187 7.44 -2.58 8.93
N LEU A 188 6.34 -2.85 8.23
CA LEU A 188 5.47 -4.00 8.48
C LEU A 188 6.26 -5.31 8.42
N THR A 189 7.11 -5.49 7.42
CA THR A 189 7.94 -6.69 7.29
C THR A 189 8.93 -6.82 8.45
N THR A 190 9.49 -5.70 8.92
CA THR A 190 10.37 -5.70 10.09
C THR A 190 9.61 -6.15 11.34
N LEU A 191 8.36 -5.72 11.53
CA LEU A 191 7.52 -6.15 12.64
C LEU A 191 7.20 -7.65 12.60
N LEU A 192 6.86 -8.18 11.44
CA LEU A 192 6.56 -9.61 11.24
C LEU A 192 7.75 -10.53 11.51
N ARG A 193 8.96 -10.05 11.29
CA ARG A 193 10.19 -10.80 11.50
C ARG A 193 10.42 -11.21 12.95
N PHE A 194 10.13 -10.31 13.91
CA PHE A 194 10.45 -10.53 15.33
C PHE A 194 9.69 -11.72 15.94
N PRO A 195 8.36 -11.84 15.80
CA PRO A 195 7.62 -12.97 16.35
C PRO A 195 7.96 -14.30 15.69
N ALA A 196 8.37 -14.28 14.42
CA ALA A 196 8.70 -15.49 13.67
C ALA A 196 10.13 -15.99 13.88
N GLY A 197 10.95 -15.31 14.70
CA GLY A 197 12.30 -15.78 15.09
C GLY A 197 13.36 -15.73 14.00
N PHE A 198 13.12 -15.05 12.87
CA PHE A 198 14.05 -15.01 11.75
C PHE A 198 15.05 -13.86 11.85
N LEU A 199 16.33 -14.19 11.78
CA LEU A 199 17.39 -13.22 12.07
C LEU A 199 17.96 -12.48 10.85
N HIS A 200 17.69 -12.87 9.61
CA HIS A 200 18.45 -12.34 8.48
C HIS A 200 17.61 -11.87 7.29
N SER A 201 18.08 -10.78 6.71
CA SER A 201 17.82 -10.15 5.40
C SER A 201 16.38 -10.17 4.88
N LEU A 202 15.91 -9.00 4.59
CA LEU A 202 14.60 -8.66 4.10
C LEU A 202 14.72 -8.24 2.63
N TYR A 203 13.93 -8.82 1.76
CA TYR A 203 13.74 -8.33 0.40
C TYR A 203 12.31 -7.86 0.26
N LEU A 204 12.13 -6.62 -0.16
CA LEU A 204 10.85 -6.09 -0.60
C LEU A 204 10.83 -6.12 -2.12
N VAL A 205 9.89 -6.84 -2.69
CA VAL A 205 9.71 -6.92 -4.14
C VAL A 205 8.31 -6.45 -4.46
N CYS A 206 8.19 -5.36 -5.20
CA CYS A 206 6.91 -4.92 -5.74
C CYS A 206 6.78 -5.51 -7.14
N TYR A 207 5.80 -6.40 -7.34
CA TYR A 207 5.48 -6.96 -8.64
C TYR A 207 4.21 -6.33 -9.18
N PRO A 208 4.15 -5.96 -10.45
CA PRO A 208 2.90 -5.90 -11.17
C PRO A 208 2.36 -7.32 -11.36
N LEU A 209 1.05 -7.50 -11.24
CA LEU A 209 0.42 -8.75 -11.66
C LEU A 209 0.33 -8.74 -13.18
N PRO A 210 0.73 -9.81 -13.88
CA PRO A 210 0.82 -9.82 -15.36
C PRO A 210 -0.52 -9.67 -16.08
N ALA A 211 -1.66 -9.68 -15.40
CA ALA A 211 -2.99 -9.52 -15.98
C ALA A 211 -3.60 -8.11 -15.79
N PHE A 212 -3.02 -7.29 -14.93
CA PHE A 212 -3.47 -5.93 -14.67
C PHE A 212 -2.23 -5.05 -14.61
N SER A 213 -1.98 -4.33 -15.70
CA SER A 213 -0.84 -3.41 -15.78
C SER A 213 -0.91 -2.36 -14.68
N PRO A 214 -0.03 -2.38 -13.68
CA PRO A 214 0.03 -1.32 -12.70
C PRO A 214 0.62 -0.07 -13.35
N ALA A 215 -0.13 1.00 -13.31
CA ALA A 215 0.32 2.29 -13.79
C ALA A 215 1.26 2.95 -12.78
N PHE A 216 2.42 3.35 -13.23
CA PHE A 216 3.29 4.26 -12.51
C PHE A 216 2.97 5.69 -12.95
N MET A 217 2.35 6.46 -12.06
CA MET A 217 1.94 7.82 -12.38
C MET A 217 3.00 8.83 -11.92
N LEU A 218 3.49 9.62 -12.86
CA LEU A 218 4.32 10.78 -12.58
C LEU A 218 3.50 12.05 -12.84
N PRO A 219 3.12 12.82 -11.81
CA PRO A 219 2.52 14.12 -12.04
C PRO A 219 3.56 15.05 -12.70
N LEU A 220 3.29 15.47 -13.91
CA LEU A 220 4.10 16.46 -14.60
C LEU A 220 3.51 17.85 -14.34
N ARG A 221 4.28 18.73 -13.68
CA ARG A 221 4.00 20.15 -13.78
C ARG A 221 4.21 20.57 -15.24
N LYS A 222 3.14 21.04 -15.90
CA LYS A 222 3.29 21.74 -17.19
C LYS A 222 4.29 22.89 -16.97
N PRO A 223 5.28 23.04 -17.85
CA PRO A 223 6.07 24.27 -17.83
C PRO A 223 5.08 25.42 -18.05
N SER A 224 5.13 26.42 -17.18
CA SER A 224 4.37 27.66 -17.34
C SER A 224 4.68 28.20 -18.72
N ARG A 225 3.66 28.35 -19.56
CA ARG A 225 3.82 29.08 -20.83
C ARG A 225 4.31 30.49 -20.47
N SER A 226 5.58 30.72 -20.68
CA SER A 226 6.07 32.08 -20.73
C SER A 226 5.43 32.70 -21.96
N THR A 227 4.47 33.57 -21.76
CA THR A 227 4.03 34.55 -22.76
C THR A 227 5.22 35.43 -23.07
N VAL A 228 5.92 35.10 -24.14
CA VAL A 228 6.83 36.06 -24.78
C VAL A 228 5.92 36.98 -25.56
N THR A 229 5.78 38.20 -25.05
CA THR A 229 5.32 39.38 -25.80
C THR A 229 6.43 39.86 -26.68
#